data_27c9bc1291e528722728c1cb2bf7038e
#
_entry.id   27c9bc1291e528722728c1cb2bf7038e
#
_cell.length_a   1.000
_cell.length_b   1.000
_cell.length_c   1.000
_cell.angle_alpha   90.00
_cell.angle_beta   90.00
_cell.angle_gamma   90.00
#
_symmetry.space_group_name_H-M   'P 1'
#
loop_
_entity.id
_entity.type
_entity.pdbx_description
1 polymer ?
#
loop_
_entity_poly.entity_id
_entity_poly.type
_entity_poly.pdbx_seq_one_letter_code
_entity_poly.pdbx_strand_id
1 'polypeptide(L)'
;ISTFIIVSCAQPQGTLPSYNQALSVEEQKIQNQLFADSWLKAYLNVSEVGLNILFNAVELCREDYQIFGIGADIATRYDGPEQIRSELTKSLFLTDDITIVATGINTPARNAGLKRGDKIIKINDQTAPYGVKATSEFYKKIRESKNKIHQILVKRNDQEILINVQAQKQCRFGFFVDLDNNTFNAFADGNFIALSLRMAKWLAQDEIGIPLVFAHELAHNAYHHIDDKKTNMQAGAGIGLLLDILARSQGVQTDFMSMGANMGAMSYSIDYENCLLYTSDAADE
;
A
#
# COMPACT_ATOMS: atom_id res chain seq x y z
N ILE A 1 54.09 46.97 -19.80
CA ILE A 1 52.65 47.28 -19.61
C ILE A 1 51.87 46.14 -20.24
N SER A 2 51.39 45.20 -19.45
CA SER A 2 50.55 44.10 -19.92
C SER A 2 49.09 44.51 -19.79
N THR A 3 48.40 44.60 -20.92
CA THR A 3 46.96 44.90 -20.96
C THR A 3 46.14 43.59 -20.73
N PHE A 4 45.50 43.52 -19.62
CA PHE A 4 44.50 42.43 -19.32
C PHE A 4 43.20 42.77 -20.06
N ILE A 5 42.85 41.94 -21.05
CA ILE A 5 41.51 41.98 -21.66
C ILE A 5 40.57 41.17 -20.78
N ILE A 6 39.67 41.88 -20.12
CA ILE A 6 38.54 41.24 -19.36
C ILE A 6 37.49 40.88 -20.41
N VAL A 7 37.36 39.58 -20.71
CA VAL A 7 36.26 39.07 -21.50
C VAL A 7 35.04 38.96 -20.57
N SER A 8 34.12 39.91 -20.67
CA SER A 8 32.83 39.86 -20.03
C SER A 8 31.99 38.78 -20.70
N CYS A 9 31.60 37.72 -19.94
CA CYS A 9 30.60 36.80 -20.41
C CYS A 9 29.27 37.55 -20.51
N ALA A 10 28.79 37.75 -21.74
CA ALA A 10 27.44 38.26 -21.97
C ALA A 10 26.43 37.29 -21.40
N GLN A 11 25.58 37.77 -20.47
CA GLN A 11 24.43 36.97 -19.99
C GLN A 11 23.48 36.75 -21.16
N PRO A 12 22.97 35.52 -21.37
CA PRO A 12 21.99 35.30 -22.41
C PRO A 12 20.74 36.10 -22.06
N GLN A 13 20.40 37.09 -22.87
CA GLN A 13 19.11 37.79 -22.78
C GLN A 13 18.04 36.90 -23.43
N GLY A 14 17.62 35.86 -22.71
CA GLY A 14 16.40 35.14 -23.05
C GLY A 14 15.22 35.97 -22.63
N THR A 15 14.43 36.44 -23.58
CA THR A 15 13.09 36.92 -23.27
C THR A 15 12.28 35.74 -22.73
N LEU A 16 11.91 35.79 -21.45
CA LEU A 16 10.98 34.80 -20.90
C LEU A 16 9.71 34.84 -21.75
N PRO A 17 9.19 33.66 -22.18
CA PRO A 17 7.92 33.63 -22.88
C PRO A 17 6.84 34.32 -22.05
N SER A 18 5.96 35.05 -22.68
CA SER A 18 4.86 35.72 -22.01
C SER A 18 4.01 34.68 -21.23
N TYR A 19 3.78 34.93 -19.96
CA TYR A 19 2.95 34.07 -19.12
C TYR A 19 1.54 33.98 -19.70
N ASN A 20 1.12 32.80 -20.09
CA ASN A 20 -0.23 32.51 -20.53
C ASN A 20 -0.98 31.75 -19.41
N GLN A 21 -1.89 32.42 -18.75
CA GLN A 21 -2.64 31.86 -17.62
C GLN A 21 -3.47 30.62 -18.00
N ALA A 22 -4.00 30.57 -19.22
CA ALA A 22 -4.78 29.39 -19.67
C ALA A 22 -3.87 28.16 -19.84
N LEU A 23 -2.69 28.32 -20.43
CA LEU A 23 -1.72 27.22 -20.55
C LEU A 23 -1.20 26.77 -19.19
N SER A 24 -1.04 27.70 -18.24
CA SER A 24 -0.63 27.38 -16.88
C SER A 24 -1.68 26.54 -16.13
N VAL A 25 -2.99 26.84 -16.31
CA VAL A 25 -4.07 26.07 -15.71
C VAL A 25 -4.18 24.68 -16.33
N GLU A 26 -3.98 24.57 -17.65
CA GLU A 26 -3.97 23.28 -18.33
C GLU A 26 -2.79 22.41 -17.90
N GLU A 27 -1.60 22.99 -17.84
CA GLU A 27 -0.40 22.31 -17.33
C GLU A 27 -0.60 21.81 -15.89
N GLN A 28 -1.20 22.65 -15.02
CA GLN A 28 -1.49 22.24 -13.64
C GLN A 28 -2.42 21.02 -13.57
N LYS A 29 -3.43 20.94 -14.44
CA LYS A 29 -4.32 19.77 -14.52
C LYS A 29 -3.56 18.51 -14.94
N ILE A 30 -2.69 18.66 -15.94
CA ILE A 30 -1.86 17.54 -16.42
C ILE A 30 -0.95 17.04 -15.28
N GLN A 31 -0.28 17.95 -14.58
CA GLN A 31 0.61 17.60 -13.46
C GLN A 31 -0.15 16.94 -12.32
N ASN A 32 -1.33 17.43 -11.97
CA ASN A 32 -2.18 16.80 -10.94
C ASN A 32 -2.62 15.39 -11.35
N GLN A 33 -2.97 15.18 -12.62
CA GLN A 33 -3.33 13.86 -13.12
C GLN A 33 -2.14 12.90 -13.09
N LEU A 34 -0.97 13.33 -13.56
CA LEU A 34 0.27 12.51 -13.54
C LEU A 34 0.67 12.13 -12.10
N PHE A 35 0.49 13.07 -11.17
CA PHE A 35 0.76 12.82 -9.77
C PHE A 35 -0.21 11.79 -9.18
N ALA A 36 -1.51 11.94 -9.44
CA ALA A 36 -2.52 10.98 -9.01
C ALA A 36 -2.31 9.59 -9.62
N ASP A 37 -1.99 9.50 -10.91
CA ASP A 37 -1.69 8.24 -11.58
C ASP A 37 -0.44 7.56 -11.01
N SER A 38 0.59 8.35 -10.68
CA SER A 38 1.80 7.87 -10.02
C SER A 38 1.52 7.30 -8.63
N TRP A 39 0.70 8.02 -7.83
CA TRP A 39 0.25 7.54 -6.54
C TRP A 39 -0.59 6.27 -6.66
N LEU A 40 -1.56 6.26 -7.57
CA LEU A 40 -2.43 5.11 -7.79
C LEU A 40 -1.64 3.85 -8.14
N LYS A 41 -0.65 3.97 -9.03
CA LYS A 41 0.23 2.85 -9.39
C LYS A 41 0.97 2.31 -8.15
N ALA A 42 1.57 3.20 -7.34
CA ALA A 42 2.26 2.80 -6.11
C ALA A 42 1.29 2.16 -5.11
N TYR A 43 0.13 2.77 -4.90
CA TYR A 43 -0.91 2.26 -4.02
C TYR A 43 -1.40 0.86 -4.41
N LEU A 44 -1.64 0.61 -5.70
CA LEU A 44 -2.07 -0.71 -6.19
C LEU A 44 -1.02 -1.79 -5.93
N ASN A 45 0.26 -1.49 -6.15
CA ASN A 45 1.35 -2.43 -5.85
C ASN A 45 1.39 -2.74 -4.35
N VAL A 46 1.30 -1.72 -3.49
CA VAL A 46 1.26 -1.92 -2.03
C VAL A 46 0.01 -2.70 -1.61
N SER A 47 -1.16 -2.40 -2.20
CA SER A 47 -2.42 -3.10 -1.87
C SER A 47 -2.38 -4.57 -2.25
N GLU A 48 -1.91 -4.92 -3.44
CA GLU A 48 -1.84 -6.32 -3.89
C GLU A 48 -0.95 -7.17 -3.00
N VAL A 49 0.20 -6.64 -2.62
CA VAL A 49 1.18 -7.29 -1.75
C VAL A 49 0.72 -7.26 -0.29
N GLY A 50 0.33 -6.10 0.21
CA GLY A 50 -0.05 -5.90 1.60
C GLY A 50 -1.25 -6.75 2.01
N LEU A 51 -2.29 -6.80 1.18
CA LEU A 51 -3.43 -7.69 1.43
C LEU A 51 -3.02 -9.16 1.52
N ASN A 52 -2.12 -9.63 0.64
CA ASN A 52 -1.59 -10.99 0.72
C ASN A 52 -0.85 -11.23 2.04
N ILE A 53 0.04 -10.33 2.44
CA ILE A 53 0.84 -10.46 3.67
C ILE A 53 -0.06 -10.48 4.90
N LEU A 54 -1.09 -9.64 4.98
CA LEU A 54 -2.01 -9.60 6.11
C LEU A 54 -2.74 -10.95 6.32
N PHE A 55 -3.04 -11.69 5.26
CA PHE A 55 -3.61 -13.04 5.36
C PHE A 55 -2.58 -14.09 5.79
N ASN A 56 -1.41 -14.08 5.17
CA ASN A 56 -0.39 -15.11 5.43
C ASN A 56 0.28 -14.94 6.80
N ALA A 57 0.28 -13.73 7.34
CA ALA A 57 0.86 -13.40 8.64
C ALA A 57 -0.12 -13.52 9.82
N VAL A 58 -1.32 -14.05 9.62
CA VAL A 58 -2.38 -14.07 10.65
C VAL A 58 -1.93 -14.73 11.96
N GLU A 59 -1.09 -15.75 11.89
CA GLU A 59 -0.56 -16.45 13.07
C GLU A 59 0.39 -15.60 13.91
N LEU A 60 0.98 -14.54 13.35
CA LEU A 60 1.82 -13.59 14.07
C LEU A 60 0.98 -12.56 14.82
N CYS A 61 -0.25 -12.35 14.39
CA CYS A 61 -1.14 -11.38 15.01
C CYS A 61 -1.89 -12.02 16.17
N ARG A 62 -1.89 -11.36 17.33
CA ARG A 62 -2.69 -11.79 18.49
C ARG A 62 -4.17 -11.93 18.09
N GLU A 63 -4.92 -12.77 18.79
CA GLU A 63 -6.32 -13.05 18.48
C GLU A 63 -7.20 -11.79 18.42
N ASP A 64 -6.95 -10.81 19.30
CA ASP A 64 -7.65 -9.53 19.34
C ASP A 64 -7.29 -8.61 18.15
N TYR A 65 -6.21 -8.94 17.42
CA TYR A 65 -5.78 -8.30 16.18
C TYR A 65 -6.08 -9.14 14.93
N GLN A 66 -6.91 -10.17 15.04
CA GLN A 66 -7.38 -10.96 13.92
C GLN A 66 -8.83 -10.61 13.58
N ILE A 67 -9.12 -10.49 12.31
CA ILE A 67 -10.46 -10.25 11.77
C ILE A 67 -10.76 -11.19 10.60
N PHE A 68 -12.03 -11.40 10.29
CA PHE A 68 -12.40 -11.98 9.02
C PHE A 68 -12.40 -10.94 7.93
N GLY A 69 -11.80 -11.26 6.77
CA GLY A 69 -11.72 -10.41 5.60
C GLY A 69 -11.77 -11.21 4.31
N ILE A 70 -11.88 -10.53 3.21
CA ILE A 70 -11.90 -11.14 1.86
C ILE A 70 -10.67 -10.80 1.03
N GLY A 71 -9.84 -9.87 1.47
CA GLY A 71 -8.62 -9.46 0.74
C GLY A 71 -8.92 -8.64 -0.51
N ALA A 72 -9.95 -7.81 -0.45
CA ALA A 72 -10.26 -6.80 -1.43
C ALA A 72 -10.16 -5.42 -0.80
N ASP A 73 -9.60 -4.51 -1.55
CA ASP A 73 -9.63 -3.09 -1.28
C ASP A 73 -10.70 -2.42 -2.12
N ILE A 74 -11.45 -1.52 -1.52
CA ILE A 74 -12.65 -0.93 -2.10
C ILE A 74 -12.66 0.59 -1.91
N ALA A 75 -13.28 1.29 -2.83
CA ALA A 75 -13.48 2.73 -2.71
C ALA A 75 -14.80 3.19 -3.33
N THR A 76 -15.24 4.36 -2.88
CA THR A 76 -16.24 5.23 -3.51
C THR A 76 -15.56 6.55 -3.90
N ARG A 77 -16.28 7.45 -4.54
CA ARG A 77 -15.74 8.79 -4.87
C ARG A 77 -15.39 9.67 -3.66
N TYR A 78 -15.73 9.24 -2.45
CA TYR A 78 -15.43 9.96 -1.21
C TYR A 78 -14.13 9.50 -0.55
N ASP A 79 -13.54 8.41 -1.04
CA ASP A 79 -12.35 7.79 -0.49
C ASP A 79 -11.07 8.29 -1.17
N GLY A 80 -9.94 8.00 -0.54
CA GLY A 80 -8.62 8.41 -1.00
C GLY A 80 -8.16 9.78 -0.49
N PRO A 81 -6.88 10.12 -0.70
CA PRO A 81 -6.31 11.39 -0.26
C PRO A 81 -7.03 12.59 -0.88
N GLU A 82 -7.34 13.59 -0.06
CA GLU A 82 -8.12 14.76 -0.49
C GLU A 82 -7.47 15.50 -1.65
N GLN A 83 -6.16 15.60 -1.63
CA GLN A 83 -5.36 16.35 -2.62
C GLN A 83 -5.51 15.82 -4.05
N ILE A 84 -5.79 14.51 -4.22
CA ILE A 84 -5.87 13.84 -5.52
C ILE A 84 -7.20 13.09 -5.74
N ARG A 85 -8.17 13.23 -4.83
CA ARG A 85 -9.44 12.49 -4.86
C ARG A 85 -10.22 12.70 -6.16
N SER A 86 -10.21 13.92 -6.68
CA SER A 86 -10.88 14.26 -7.94
C SER A 86 -10.33 13.46 -9.13
N GLU A 87 -9.02 13.37 -9.21
CA GLU A 87 -8.29 12.65 -10.25
C GLU A 87 -8.48 11.14 -10.11
N LEU A 88 -8.39 10.62 -8.88
CA LEU A 88 -8.64 9.20 -8.59
C LEU A 88 -10.07 8.79 -8.95
N THR A 89 -11.05 9.65 -8.64
CA THR A 89 -12.46 9.42 -8.99
C THR A 89 -12.63 9.24 -10.49
N LYS A 90 -11.92 10.02 -11.31
CA LYS A 90 -11.94 9.90 -12.77
C LYS A 90 -11.20 8.65 -13.25
N SER A 91 -9.96 8.44 -12.79
CA SER A 91 -9.12 7.31 -13.22
C SER A 91 -9.71 5.95 -12.86
N LEU A 92 -10.43 5.85 -11.75
CA LEU A 92 -11.05 4.62 -11.25
C LEU A 92 -12.56 4.52 -11.55
N PHE A 93 -13.15 5.53 -12.21
CA PHE A 93 -14.59 5.61 -12.48
C PHE A 93 -15.44 5.44 -11.22
N LEU A 94 -14.98 6.05 -10.10
CA LEU A 94 -15.66 5.93 -8.82
C LEU A 94 -16.98 6.72 -8.83
N THR A 95 -17.97 6.16 -8.15
CA THR A 95 -19.30 6.74 -7.93
C THR A 95 -19.62 6.68 -6.43
N ASP A 96 -20.89 6.85 -6.08
CA ASP A 96 -21.37 6.59 -4.72
C ASP A 96 -21.39 5.08 -4.39
N ASP A 97 -21.34 4.22 -5.42
CA ASP A 97 -21.30 2.77 -5.25
C ASP A 97 -19.88 2.31 -4.89
N ILE A 98 -19.82 1.22 -4.14
CA ILE A 98 -18.55 0.57 -3.81
C ILE A 98 -17.96 -0.06 -5.07
N THR A 99 -16.71 0.31 -5.36
CA THR A 99 -15.93 -0.27 -6.46
C THR A 99 -14.72 -1.01 -5.89
N ILE A 100 -14.44 -2.22 -6.40
CA ILE A 100 -13.20 -2.94 -6.08
C ILE A 100 -12.03 -2.19 -6.72
N VAL A 101 -11.09 -1.73 -5.91
CA VAL A 101 -9.88 -1.02 -6.35
C VAL A 101 -8.72 -1.98 -6.55
N ALA A 102 -8.54 -2.91 -5.60
CA ALA A 102 -7.52 -3.94 -5.68
C ALA A 102 -7.98 -5.25 -5.03
N THR A 103 -7.35 -6.35 -5.41
CA THR A 103 -7.46 -7.63 -4.71
C THR A 103 -6.06 -8.17 -4.46
N GLY A 104 -5.78 -8.59 -3.24
CA GLY A 104 -4.48 -9.15 -2.89
C GLY A 104 -4.18 -10.45 -3.65
N ILE A 105 -2.92 -10.69 -3.93
CA ILE A 105 -2.46 -11.94 -4.53
C ILE A 105 -2.82 -13.09 -3.57
N ASN A 106 -3.36 -14.19 -4.09
CA ASN A 106 -3.75 -15.38 -3.32
C ASN A 106 -4.78 -15.12 -2.19
N THR A 107 -5.51 -14.02 -2.22
CA THR A 107 -6.58 -13.75 -1.26
C THR A 107 -7.93 -14.35 -1.67
N PRO A 108 -8.87 -14.53 -0.72
CA PRO A 108 -10.20 -15.04 -1.02
C PRO A 108 -10.92 -14.30 -2.14
N ALA A 109 -10.84 -12.97 -2.18
CA ALA A 109 -11.47 -12.15 -3.22
C ALA A 109 -10.93 -12.46 -4.61
N ARG A 110 -9.60 -12.49 -4.77
CA ARG A 110 -8.96 -12.81 -6.07
C ARG A 110 -9.26 -14.24 -6.50
N ASN A 111 -9.17 -15.19 -5.59
CA ASN A 111 -9.40 -16.61 -5.86
C ASN A 111 -10.86 -16.88 -6.25
N ALA A 112 -11.81 -16.14 -5.68
CA ALA A 112 -13.22 -16.22 -6.05
C ALA A 112 -13.55 -15.51 -7.38
N GLY A 113 -12.63 -14.72 -7.94
CA GLY A 113 -12.82 -14.04 -9.22
C GLY A 113 -13.34 -12.61 -9.12
N LEU A 114 -13.30 -11.97 -7.95
CA LEU A 114 -13.47 -10.51 -7.83
C LEU A 114 -12.32 -9.81 -8.55
N LYS A 115 -12.62 -8.73 -9.26
CA LYS A 115 -11.67 -7.99 -10.08
C LYS A 115 -11.76 -6.49 -9.82
N ARG A 116 -10.67 -5.80 -10.05
CA ARG A 116 -10.65 -4.35 -10.10
C ARG A 116 -11.69 -3.81 -11.08
N GLY A 117 -12.43 -2.80 -10.67
CA GLY A 117 -13.50 -2.18 -11.43
C GLY A 117 -14.87 -2.81 -11.22
N ASP A 118 -14.99 -3.94 -10.51
CA ASP A 118 -16.29 -4.48 -10.12
C ASP A 118 -17.03 -3.51 -9.21
N LYS A 119 -18.25 -3.15 -9.54
CA LYS A 119 -19.14 -2.40 -8.66
C LYS A 119 -20.00 -3.35 -7.86
N ILE A 120 -19.95 -3.26 -6.53
CA ILE A 120 -20.71 -4.13 -5.64
C ILE A 120 -22.15 -3.62 -5.54
N ILE A 121 -23.11 -4.47 -5.95
CA ILE A 121 -24.54 -4.15 -5.94
C ILE A 121 -25.23 -4.73 -4.71
N LYS A 122 -24.90 -5.98 -4.34
CA LYS A 122 -25.51 -6.68 -3.18
C LYS A 122 -24.46 -7.49 -2.43
N ILE A 123 -24.71 -7.67 -1.14
CA ILE A 123 -23.98 -8.57 -0.23
C ILE A 123 -25.00 -9.38 0.52
N ASN A 124 -24.98 -10.72 0.36
CA ASN A 124 -25.93 -11.64 1.04
C ASN A 124 -27.39 -11.17 0.92
N ASP A 125 -27.86 -10.96 -0.31
CA ASP A 125 -29.22 -10.50 -0.66
C ASP A 125 -29.59 -9.10 -0.18
N GLN A 126 -28.72 -8.40 0.52
CA GLN A 126 -28.93 -7.01 0.92
C GLN A 126 -28.25 -6.08 -0.08
N THR A 127 -28.90 -4.96 -0.39
CA THR A 127 -28.28 -3.89 -1.16
C THR A 127 -26.96 -3.46 -0.51
N ALA A 128 -25.94 -3.29 -1.34
CA ALA A 128 -24.63 -2.81 -0.88
C ALA A 128 -24.78 -1.40 -0.29
N PRO A 129 -23.99 -1.05 0.74
CA PRO A 129 -23.89 0.33 1.19
C PRO A 129 -23.45 1.26 0.06
N TYR A 130 -23.87 2.52 0.10
CA TYR A 130 -23.46 3.54 -0.86
C TYR A 130 -23.21 4.89 -0.19
N GLY A 131 -22.47 5.78 -0.87
CA GLY A 131 -22.16 7.11 -0.37
C GLY A 131 -21.00 7.15 0.62
N VAL A 132 -20.93 8.20 1.43
CA VAL A 132 -19.76 8.56 2.26
C VAL A 132 -19.33 7.46 3.25
N LYS A 133 -20.27 6.67 3.76
CA LYS A 133 -19.99 5.62 4.75
C LYS A 133 -19.89 4.21 4.15
N ALA A 134 -20.02 4.10 2.84
CA ALA A 134 -20.17 2.81 2.18
C ALA A 134 -19.01 1.87 2.45
N THR A 135 -17.78 2.32 2.36
CA THR A 135 -16.55 1.56 2.62
C THR A 135 -16.50 1.03 4.06
N SER A 136 -16.74 1.88 5.03
CA SER A 136 -16.72 1.50 6.44
C SER A 136 -17.83 0.49 6.79
N GLU A 137 -19.03 0.68 6.25
CA GLU A 137 -20.16 -0.23 6.44
C GLU A 137 -19.95 -1.58 5.75
N PHE A 138 -19.32 -1.59 4.57
CA PHE A 138 -18.94 -2.82 3.88
C PHE A 138 -18.00 -3.65 4.73
N TYR A 139 -16.88 -3.08 5.16
CA TYR A 139 -15.93 -3.81 6.00
C TYR A 139 -16.54 -4.27 7.32
N LYS A 140 -17.44 -3.46 7.92
CA LYS A 140 -18.18 -3.86 9.10
C LYS A 140 -19.05 -5.07 8.82
N LYS A 141 -19.83 -5.08 7.73
CA LYS A 141 -20.68 -6.23 7.34
C LYS A 141 -19.86 -7.51 7.15
N ILE A 142 -18.69 -7.43 6.51
CA ILE A 142 -17.81 -8.59 6.32
C ILE A 142 -17.29 -9.11 7.66
N ARG A 143 -16.82 -8.23 8.56
CA ARG A 143 -16.25 -8.62 9.87
C ARG A 143 -17.28 -9.20 10.83
N GLU A 144 -18.48 -8.62 10.88
CA GLU A 144 -19.52 -8.98 11.84
C GLU A 144 -20.43 -10.13 11.34
N SER A 145 -20.29 -10.53 10.11
CA SER A 145 -21.09 -11.61 9.54
C SER A 145 -20.79 -12.94 10.24
N LYS A 146 -21.83 -13.62 10.66
CA LYS A 146 -21.75 -15.01 11.16
C LYS A 146 -21.44 -16.00 10.02
N ASN A 147 -21.74 -15.63 8.79
CA ASN A 147 -21.46 -16.43 7.61
C ASN A 147 -20.04 -16.16 7.14
N LYS A 148 -19.24 -17.21 7.00
CA LYS A 148 -17.91 -17.11 6.41
C LYS A 148 -17.96 -16.99 4.88
N ILE A 149 -19.07 -17.37 4.24
CA ILE A 149 -19.27 -17.27 2.80
C ILE A 149 -20.19 -16.08 2.54
N HIS A 150 -19.69 -15.14 1.74
CA HIS A 150 -20.42 -13.95 1.28
C HIS A 150 -20.80 -14.10 -0.18
N GLN A 151 -22.08 -13.98 -0.47
CA GLN A 151 -22.58 -13.84 -1.84
C GLN A 151 -22.49 -12.37 -2.25
N ILE A 152 -21.58 -12.05 -3.15
CA ILE A 152 -21.35 -10.68 -3.62
C ILE A 152 -21.84 -10.59 -5.05
N LEU A 153 -22.90 -9.82 -5.29
CA LEU A 153 -23.38 -9.48 -6.63
C LEU A 153 -22.63 -8.24 -7.09
N VAL A 154 -21.88 -8.36 -8.17
CA VAL A 154 -21.14 -7.27 -8.77
C VAL A 154 -21.67 -6.94 -10.16
N LYS A 155 -21.51 -5.67 -10.56
CA LYS A 155 -21.69 -5.24 -11.94
C LYS A 155 -20.32 -5.07 -12.59
N ARG A 156 -20.06 -5.85 -13.65
CA ARG A 156 -18.83 -5.85 -14.45
C ARG A 156 -19.19 -5.73 -15.92
N ASN A 157 -18.74 -4.69 -16.62
CA ASN A 157 -19.05 -4.45 -18.04
C ASN A 157 -20.57 -4.56 -18.33
N ASP A 158 -21.39 -3.90 -17.48
CA ASP A 158 -22.86 -3.91 -17.52
C ASP A 158 -23.54 -5.29 -17.30
N GLN A 159 -22.79 -6.31 -16.95
CA GLN A 159 -23.31 -7.62 -16.58
C GLN A 159 -23.30 -7.81 -15.07
N GLU A 160 -24.35 -8.40 -14.52
CA GLU A 160 -24.42 -8.79 -13.13
C GLU A 160 -23.83 -10.19 -12.94
N ILE A 161 -22.88 -10.31 -12.02
CA ILE A 161 -22.18 -11.57 -11.73
C ILE A 161 -22.27 -11.83 -10.23
N LEU A 162 -22.80 -12.98 -9.85
CA LEU A 162 -22.83 -13.43 -8.46
C LEU A 162 -21.54 -14.20 -8.15
N ILE A 163 -20.80 -13.74 -7.14
CA ILE A 163 -19.52 -14.33 -6.74
C ILE A 163 -19.61 -14.73 -5.28
N ASN A 164 -19.28 -15.99 -4.98
CA ASN A 164 -19.22 -16.51 -3.62
C ASN A 164 -17.78 -16.36 -3.10
N VAL A 165 -17.58 -15.57 -2.06
CA VAL A 165 -16.28 -15.32 -1.45
C VAL A 165 -16.25 -15.86 -0.03
N GLN A 166 -15.34 -16.78 0.25
CA GLN A 166 -15.14 -17.30 1.59
C GLN A 166 -14.18 -16.41 2.37
N ALA A 167 -14.69 -15.63 3.34
CA ALA A 167 -13.85 -14.83 4.21
C ALA A 167 -12.94 -15.72 5.07
N GLN A 168 -11.72 -15.27 5.26
CA GLN A 168 -10.69 -15.93 6.06
C GLN A 168 -10.14 -14.98 7.12
N LYS A 169 -9.50 -15.52 8.14
CA LYS A 169 -8.80 -14.71 9.12
C LYS A 169 -7.59 -14.00 8.50
N GLN A 170 -7.41 -12.76 8.89
CA GLN A 170 -6.25 -11.92 8.54
C GLN A 170 -5.88 -11.02 9.72
N CYS A 171 -4.68 -10.45 9.69
CA CYS A 171 -4.35 -9.35 10.59
C CYS A 171 -5.22 -8.13 10.30
N ARG A 172 -5.65 -7.40 11.34
CA ARG A 172 -6.61 -6.29 11.22
C ARG A 172 -5.98 -4.95 10.82
N PHE A 173 -4.68 -4.90 10.64
CA PHE A 173 -3.98 -3.65 10.35
C PHE A 173 -4.38 -3.08 8.99
N GLY A 174 -4.58 -1.75 8.96
CA GLY A 174 -4.74 -1.00 7.72
C GLY A 174 -3.39 -0.65 7.10
N PHE A 175 -3.40 -0.14 5.89
CA PHE A 175 -2.20 0.41 5.25
C PHE A 175 -2.58 1.56 4.31
N PHE A 176 -1.60 2.43 4.02
CA PHE A 176 -1.77 3.51 3.06
C PHE A 176 -0.44 3.95 2.46
N VAL A 177 -0.51 4.66 1.34
CA VAL A 177 0.63 5.36 0.75
C VAL A 177 0.52 6.83 1.10
N ASP A 178 1.50 7.32 1.88
CA ASP A 178 1.55 8.68 2.41
C ASP A 178 2.03 9.67 1.34
N LEU A 179 1.24 10.72 1.10
CA LEU A 179 1.54 11.79 0.15
C LEU A 179 2.34 12.94 0.77
N ASP A 180 2.18 13.16 2.07
CA ASP A 180 2.71 14.33 2.75
C ASP A 180 4.19 14.16 3.10
N ASN A 181 4.66 12.91 3.17
CA ASN A 181 6.05 12.59 3.46
C ASN A 181 6.87 12.44 2.17
N ASN A 182 7.70 13.41 1.88
CA ASN A 182 8.57 13.42 0.69
C ASN A 182 9.94 12.75 0.93
N THR A 183 10.11 11.99 2.01
CA THR A 183 11.32 11.21 2.30
C THR A 183 11.14 9.76 1.87
N PHE A 184 12.23 8.99 1.82
CA PHE A 184 12.15 7.53 1.78
C PHE A 184 11.86 7.04 3.19
N ASN A 185 10.61 6.69 3.45
CA ASN A 185 10.18 6.28 4.78
C ASN A 185 9.05 5.27 4.73
N ALA A 186 9.05 4.34 5.68
CA ALA A 186 7.93 3.50 6.05
C ALA A 186 7.80 3.51 7.59
N PHE A 187 6.62 3.31 8.13
CA PHE A 187 6.40 3.21 9.56
C PHE A 187 5.14 2.44 9.91
N ALA A 188 5.13 1.91 11.12
CA ALA A 188 3.98 1.30 11.78
C ALA A 188 3.56 2.13 12.99
N ASP A 189 2.25 2.30 13.23
CA ASP A 189 1.71 3.10 14.34
C ASP A 189 0.86 2.28 15.34
N GLY A 190 0.88 0.95 15.21
CA GLY A 190 0.05 0.05 16.01
C GLY A 190 -1.30 -0.29 15.38
N ASN A 191 -1.75 0.46 14.38
CA ASN A 191 -3.01 0.23 13.65
C ASN A 191 -2.82 0.21 12.14
N PHE A 192 -1.87 0.97 11.63
CA PHE A 192 -1.60 1.13 10.20
C PHE A 192 -0.14 0.87 9.88
N ILE A 193 0.08 0.53 8.61
CA ILE A 193 1.38 0.45 7.96
C ILE A 193 1.38 1.53 6.88
N ALA A 194 2.33 2.44 6.93
CA ALA A 194 2.45 3.53 5.97
C ALA A 194 3.76 3.44 5.19
N LEU A 195 3.68 3.63 3.89
CA LEU A 195 4.85 3.84 3.03
C LEU A 195 4.74 5.21 2.40
N SER A 196 5.79 6.03 2.46
CA SER A 196 5.79 7.26 1.67
C SER A 196 5.68 6.95 0.18
N LEU A 197 5.07 7.83 -0.60
CA LEU A 197 4.95 7.65 -2.06
C LEU A 197 6.32 7.41 -2.70
N ARG A 198 7.34 8.11 -2.23
CA ARG A 198 8.70 7.98 -2.73
C ARG A 198 9.28 6.59 -2.46
N MET A 199 9.11 6.07 -1.24
CA MET A 199 9.51 4.72 -0.85
C MET A 199 8.75 3.67 -1.66
N ALA A 200 7.42 3.76 -1.73
CA ALA A 200 6.60 2.80 -2.47
C ALA A 200 6.97 2.73 -3.95
N LYS A 201 7.28 3.87 -4.58
CA LYS A 201 7.74 3.92 -5.99
C LYS A 201 9.11 3.30 -6.18
N TRP A 202 10.02 3.52 -5.26
CA TRP A 202 11.38 2.95 -5.32
C TRP A 202 11.34 1.43 -5.13
N LEU A 203 10.64 0.96 -4.10
CA LEU A 203 10.48 -0.47 -3.81
C LEU A 203 9.75 -1.24 -4.92
N ALA A 204 8.87 -0.58 -5.68
CA ALA A 204 8.15 -1.21 -6.79
C ALA A 204 9.04 -1.53 -8.01
N GLN A 205 10.31 -1.15 -8.00
CA GLN A 205 11.28 -1.52 -9.04
C GLN A 205 11.84 -2.94 -8.82
N ASP A 206 11.64 -3.50 -7.62
CA ASP A 206 12.06 -4.83 -7.23
C ASP A 206 10.85 -5.64 -6.72
N GLU A 207 10.79 -6.91 -7.09
CA GLU A 207 9.70 -7.82 -6.66
C GLU A 207 9.71 -8.07 -5.15
N ILE A 208 10.86 -7.94 -4.49
CA ILE A 208 11.05 -8.21 -3.06
C ILE A 208 10.89 -6.93 -2.21
N GLY A 209 11.08 -5.76 -2.78
CA GLY A 209 11.16 -4.50 -2.05
C GLY A 209 9.91 -4.19 -1.20
N ILE A 210 8.73 -4.13 -1.83
CA ILE A 210 7.47 -3.88 -1.10
C ILE A 210 7.17 -5.00 -0.08
N PRO A 211 7.25 -6.30 -0.45
CA PRO A 211 7.07 -7.39 0.52
C PRO A 211 7.95 -7.27 1.75
N LEU A 212 9.22 -6.99 1.58
CA LEU A 212 10.19 -6.90 2.68
C LEU A 212 9.85 -5.77 3.65
N VAL A 213 9.67 -4.55 3.14
CA VAL A 213 9.40 -3.38 3.98
C VAL A 213 8.02 -3.49 4.62
N PHE A 214 7.00 -3.93 3.87
CA PHE A 214 5.66 -4.10 4.44
C PHE A 214 5.65 -5.16 5.56
N ALA A 215 6.36 -6.27 5.39
CA ALA A 215 6.48 -7.31 6.41
C ALA A 215 7.25 -6.81 7.64
N HIS A 216 8.27 -5.96 7.46
CA HIS A 216 9.00 -5.32 8.55
C HIS A 216 8.05 -4.45 9.40
N GLU A 217 7.31 -3.56 8.77
CA GLU A 217 6.37 -2.68 9.47
C GLU A 217 5.21 -3.47 10.12
N LEU A 218 4.73 -4.54 9.45
CA LEU A 218 3.75 -5.43 10.05
C LEU A 218 4.28 -6.09 11.33
N ALA A 219 5.53 -6.51 11.36
CA ALA A 219 6.13 -7.10 12.54
C ALA A 219 6.16 -6.09 13.72
N HIS A 220 6.45 -4.82 13.48
CA HIS A 220 6.36 -3.78 14.50
C HIS A 220 4.93 -3.69 15.09
N ASN A 221 3.90 -3.71 14.26
CA ASN A 221 2.51 -3.70 14.72
C ASN A 221 2.11 -5.00 15.44
N ALA A 222 2.50 -6.17 14.91
CA ALA A 222 2.11 -7.47 15.44
C ALA A 222 2.73 -7.75 16.82
N TYR A 223 3.94 -7.28 17.05
CA TYR A 223 4.68 -7.47 18.31
C TYR A 223 4.57 -6.31 19.29
N HIS A 224 3.78 -5.27 18.98
CA HIS A 224 3.58 -4.09 19.85
C HIS A 224 4.87 -3.41 20.27
N HIS A 225 5.83 -3.28 19.36
CA HIS A 225 7.17 -2.74 19.65
C HIS A 225 7.20 -1.28 20.07
N ILE A 226 6.07 -0.60 20.04
CA ILE A 226 5.96 0.79 20.47
C ILE A 226 6.27 0.94 21.98
N ASP A 227 6.08 -0.14 22.77
CA ASP A 227 6.16 -0.07 24.24
C ASP A 227 7.39 -0.76 24.87
N ASP A 228 8.20 -1.57 24.17
CA ASP A 228 9.25 -2.35 24.85
C ASP A 228 10.56 -2.53 24.04
N LYS A 229 11.65 -1.95 24.56
CA LYS A 229 13.02 -2.09 24.04
C LYS A 229 13.60 -3.52 24.11
N LYS A 230 12.92 -4.47 24.72
CA LYS A 230 13.37 -5.87 24.89
C LYS A 230 13.03 -6.79 23.72
N THR A 231 12.31 -6.31 22.72
CA THR A 231 11.65 -7.14 21.69
C THR A 231 12.39 -7.22 20.36
N ASN A 232 13.60 -6.66 20.24
CA ASN A 232 14.33 -6.57 18.96
C ASN A 232 14.66 -7.92 18.33
N MET A 233 15.00 -8.93 19.13
CA MET A 233 15.28 -10.28 18.62
C MET A 233 14.00 -10.96 18.10
N GLN A 234 12.86 -10.72 18.75
CA GLN A 234 11.56 -11.27 18.32
C GLN A 234 11.07 -10.60 17.04
N ALA A 235 11.32 -9.28 16.87
CA ALA A 235 11.01 -8.57 15.64
C ALA A 235 11.80 -9.12 14.45
N GLY A 236 13.11 -9.31 14.61
CA GLY A 236 13.95 -9.88 13.56
C GLY A 236 13.51 -11.29 13.17
N ALA A 237 13.16 -12.14 14.16
CA ALA A 237 12.61 -13.49 13.90
C ALA A 237 11.26 -13.40 13.20
N GLY A 238 10.38 -12.46 13.58
CA GLY A 238 9.09 -12.26 12.95
C GLY A 238 9.19 -11.85 11.49
N ILE A 239 10.09 -10.93 11.17
CA ILE A 239 10.38 -10.53 9.78
C ILE A 239 10.89 -11.73 8.99
N GLY A 240 11.84 -12.49 9.53
CA GLY A 240 12.36 -13.70 8.90
C GLY A 240 11.27 -14.73 8.64
N LEU A 241 10.35 -14.94 9.58
CA LEU A 241 9.21 -15.85 9.39
C LEU A 241 8.25 -15.34 8.29
N LEU A 242 8.00 -14.05 8.20
CA LEU A 242 7.18 -13.48 7.13
C LEU A 242 7.84 -13.69 5.75
N LEU A 243 9.15 -13.52 5.67
CA LEU A 243 9.90 -13.79 4.44
C LEU A 243 9.85 -15.29 4.08
N ASP A 244 9.90 -16.19 5.08
CA ASP A 244 9.73 -17.62 4.85
C ASP A 244 8.33 -17.97 4.35
N ILE A 245 7.28 -17.32 4.88
CA ILE A 245 5.91 -17.48 4.41
C ILE A 245 5.78 -17.00 2.96
N LEU A 246 6.35 -15.84 2.63
CA LEU A 246 6.36 -15.32 1.27
C LEU A 246 7.12 -16.21 0.30
N ALA A 247 8.30 -16.68 0.69
CA ALA A 247 9.11 -17.60 -0.13
C ALA A 247 8.38 -18.92 -0.39
N ARG A 248 7.73 -19.48 0.63
CA ARG A 248 6.90 -20.70 0.50
C ARG A 248 5.72 -20.51 -0.43
N SER A 249 5.09 -19.32 -0.41
CA SER A 249 3.99 -18.99 -1.34
C SER A 249 4.44 -18.98 -2.81
N GLN A 250 5.75 -18.80 -3.04
CA GLN A 250 6.41 -18.87 -4.35
C GLN A 250 7.09 -20.24 -4.61
N GLY A 251 6.90 -21.22 -3.70
CA GLY A 251 7.49 -22.55 -3.84
C GLY A 251 8.96 -22.65 -3.44
N VAL A 252 9.51 -21.63 -2.78
CA VAL A 252 10.91 -21.60 -2.30
C VAL A 252 10.94 -21.92 -0.81
N GLN A 253 11.84 -22.83 -0.39
CA GLN A 253 12.11 -23.12 1.02
C GLN A 253 13.31 -22.29 1.49
N THR A 254 13.09 -21.48 2.52
CA THR A 254 14.09 -20.59 3.13
C THR A 254 14.04 -20.69 4.64
N ASP A 255 15.08 -20.23 5.32
CA ASP A 255 15.17 -20.12 6.79
C ASP A 255 15.57 -18.69 7.16
N PHE A 256 14.77 -17.72 6.73
CA PHE A 256 14.98 -16.32 7.07
C PHE A 256 14.66 -16.02 8.54
N MET A 257 13.88 -16.88 9.21
CA MET A 257 13.53 -16.70 10.62
C MET A 257 14.77 -16.75 11.52
N SER A 258 15.66 -17.72 11.33
CA SER A 258 16.90 -17.80 12.11
C SER A 258 17.87 -16.69 11.76
N MET A 259 17.94 -16.27 10.51
CA MET A 259 18.75 -15.14 10.08
C MET A 259 18.24 -13.82 10.67
N GLY A 260 16.93 -13.58 10.65
CA GLY A 260 16.31 -12.40 11.23
C GLY A 260 16.48 -12.30 12.75
N ALA A 261 16.36 -13.43 13.47
CA ALA A 261 16.63 -13.50 14.90
C ALA A 261 18.09 -13.12 15.24
N ASN A 262 19.06 -13.61 14.46
CA ASN A 262 20.47 -13.27 14.63
C ASN A 262 20.76 -11.79 14.35
N MET A 263 20.14 -11.22 13.32
CA MET A 263 20.26 -9.80 13.02
C MET A 263 19.61 -8.92 14.09
N GLY A 264 18.44 -9.29 14.60
CA GLY A 264 17.76 -8.60 15.70
C GLY A 264 18.52 -8.63 17.02
N ALA A 265 19.34 -9.67 17.26
CA ALA A 265 20.20 -9.80 18.43
C ALA A 265 21.44 -8.87 18.38
N MET A 266 21.85 -8.43 17.19
CA MET A 266 23.06 -7.62 16.96
C MET A 266 22.87 -6.13 17.18
N SER A 267 22.11 -5.73 18.19
CA SER A 267 21.88 -4.35 18.66
C SER A 267 21.15 -3.40 17.73
N TYR A 268 20.06 -2.96 18.25
CA TYR A 268 19.16 -1.99 17.66
C TYR A 268 19.58 -0.56 18.01
N SER A 269 19.91 0.24 17.03
CA SER A 269 19.86 1.69 17.15
C SER A 269 19.04 2.24 15.96
N ILE A 270 18.40 3.38 16.15
CA ILE A 270 17.69 4.12 15.08
C ILE A 270 18.61 4.31 13.85
N ASP A 271 19.92 4.41 14.09
CA ASP A 271 20.94 4.49 13.04
C ASP A 271 21.05 3.18 12.21
N TYR A 272 20.64 2.04 12.75
CA TYR A 272 20.71 0.75 12.06
C TYR A 272 19.49 0.50 11.16
N GLU A 273 18.31 0.98 11.51
CA GLU A 273 17.15 1.02 10.60
C GLU A 273 17.47 1.85 9.35
N ASN A 274 18.14 2.98 9.56
CA ASN A 274 18.65 3.80 8.47
C ASN A 274 19.77 3.08 7.70
N CYS A 275 20.65 2.32 8.34
CA CYS A 275 21.77 1.63 7.71
C CYS A 275 21.32 0.48 6.80
N LEU A 276 20.28 -0.29 7.15
CA LEU A 276 19.74 -1.35 6.28
C LEU A 276 19.11 -0.79 5.00
N LEU A 277 18.59 0.43 5.05
CA LEU A 277 18.06 1.13 3.88
C LEU A 277 19.16 1.81 3.03
N TYR A 278 20.32 2.14 3.64
CA TYR A 278 21.45 2.80 2.97
C TYR A 278 22.50 1.83 2.43
N THR A 279 22.58 0.58 2.90
CA THR A 279 23.58 -0.38 2.39
C THR A 279 23.25 -0.90 0.99
N SER A 280 22.03 -0.69 0.48
CA SER A 280 21.73 -0.94 -0.92
C SER A 280 22.30 0.13 -1.87
N ASP A 281 22.52 1.37 -1.41
CA ASP A 281 23.09 2.45 -2.23
C ASP A 281 24.63 2.40 -2.32
N ALA A 282 25.30 1.71 -1.38
CA ALA A 282 26.76 1.59 -1.36
C ALA A 282 27.32 0.39 -2.18
N ALA A 283 26.44 -0.40 -2.77
CA ALA A 283 26.84 -1.54 -3.62
C ALA A 283 26.89 -1.19 -5.12
N ASP A 284 26.53 0.05 -5.50
CA ASP A 284 26.51 0.53 -6.89
C ASP A 284 27.56 1.62 -7.19
N GLU A 285 28.62 1.80 -6.35
CA GLU A 285 29.81 2.59 -6.68
C GLU A 285 31.04 1.71 -6.95
#